data_6fd942b8a1adf43dab10f05f1a73a719
#
_entry.id   6fd942b8a1adf43dab10f05f1a73a719
#
_cell.length_a   1.000
_cell.length_b   1.000
_cell.length_c   1.000
_cell.angle_alpha   90.00
_cell.angle_beta   90.00
_cell.angle_gamma   90.00
#
_symmetry.space_group_name_H-M   'P 1'
#
loop_
_entity.id
_entity.type
_entity.pdbx_description
1 polymer ?
#
loop_
_entity_poly.entity_id
_entity_poly.type
_entity_poly.pdbx_seq_one_letter_code
_entity_poly.pdbx_strand_id
1 'polypeptide(L)'
;MNTRKFSTNDLLSDPFFIGFDSILNKIDTINRSNASNYPPYNLIKTGEDTYIIELAVAGFKEEDFDIEVHNGVLTVSADVVDSGGTNTTYLHKGIAARSFTRKFTLADTIEVKGVSLEKGMLTIEL
;
A
#
# COMPACT_ATOMS: atom_id res chain seq x y z
N MET A 1 -21.71 -24.25 8.24
CA MET A 1 -20.71 -23.81 7.97
C MET A 1 -20.13 -23.14 8.96
N ASN A 2 -19.03 -23.32 9.10
CA ASN A 2 -18.48 -22.71 9.94
C ASN A 2 -18.09 -21.54 9.63
N THR A 3 -18.60 -20.74 9.96
CA THR A 3 -18.28 -19.62 9.69
C THR A 3 -17.29 -19.18 10.40
N ARG A 4 -16.21 -19.16 9.90
CA ARG A 4 -15.29 -18.54 10.43
C ARG A 4 -15.66 -17.26 10.49
N LYS A 5 -15.66 -16.75 11.41
CA LYS A 5 -15.95 -15.52 11.51
C LYS A 5 -14.90 -14.71 11.33
N PHE A 6 -14.83 -13.85 10.46
CA PHE A 6 -13.93 -12.80 10.45
C PHE A 6 -14.56 -11.79 11.26
N SER A 7 -13.92 -11.36 12.26
CA SER A 7 -14.44 -10.28 13.00
C SER A 7 -14.25 -9.04 12.16
N THR A 8 -15.07 -8.07 12.31
CA THR A 8 -14.93 -6.81 11.62
C THR A 8 -13.60 -6.18 11.93
N ASN A 9 -13.13 -6.36 13.15
CA ASN A 9 -11.86 -5.80 13.52
C ASN A 9 -10.72 -6.43 12.76
N ASP A 10 -10.79 -7.72 12.49
CA ASP A 10 -9.74 -8.36 11.74
C ASP A 10 -9.70 -7.83 10.32
N LEU A 11 -10.86 -7.58 9.73
CA LEU A 11 -10.88 -7.05 8.38
C LEU A 11 -10.37 -5.63 8.33
N LEU A 12 -10.61 -4.87 9.37
CA LEU A 12 -10.15 -3.50 9.38
C LEU A 12 -8.67 -3.37 9.68
N SER A 13 -8.10 -4.35 10.35
CA SER A 13 -6.68 -4.25 10.66
C SER A 13 -5.81 -4.61 9.47
N ASP A 14 -6.35 -5.37 8.52
CA ASP A 14 -5.60 -5.70 7.33
C ASP A 14 -6.21 -4.92 6.19
N PRO A 15 -5.52 -3.95 5.67
CA PRO A 15 -6.12 -3.04 4.71
C PRO A 15 -6.63 -3.72 3.47
N PHE A 16 -5.95 -4.75 2.99
CA PHE A 16 -6.40 -5.40 1.79
C PHE A 16 -6.01 -6.84 1.74
N PHE A 17 -6.85 -7.65 1.11
CA PHE A 17 -6.55 -9.04 0.87
C PHE A 17 -6.42 -9.20 -0.63
N ILE A 18 -5.24 -9.30 -1.14
CA ILE A 18 -5.00 -9.42 -2.57
C ILE A 18 -5.15 -10.86 -2.99
N GLY A 19 -5.97 -11.10 -3.98
CA GLY A 19 -6.31 -12.43 -4.42
C GLY A 19 -7.68 -12.89 -3.93
N PHE A 20 -8.36 -12.05 -3.12
CA PHE A 20 -9.67 -12.38 -2.62
C PHE A 20 -10.65 -11.33 -3.13
N ASP A 21 -10.85 -11.29 -4.42
CA ASP A 21 -11.56 -10.20 -5.10
C ASP A 21 -12.91 -9.82 -4.49
N SER A 22 -13.70 -10.78 -4.16
CA SER A 22 -15.02 -10.47 -3.65
C SER A 22 -14.99 -9.82 -2.28
N ILE A 23 -13.95 -10.07 -1.54
CA ILE A 23 -13.80 -9.47 -0.23
C ILE A 23 -13.25 -8.07 -0.37
N LEU A 24 -12.38 -7.87 -1.36
CA LEU A 24 -11.78 -6.57 -1.56
C LEU A 24 -12.79 -5.46 -1.76
N ASN A 25 -13.82 -5.73 -2.52
CA ASN A 25 -14.81 -4.70 -2.78
C ASN A 25 -15.47 -4.20 -1.51
N LYS A 26 -15.74 -5.09 -0.58
CA LYS A 26 -16.38 -4.70 0.66
C LYS A 26 -15.43 -3.99 1.60
N ILE A 27 -14.23 -4.49 1.66
CA ILE A 27 -13.23 -3.91 2.55
C ILE A 27 -12.81 -2.53 2.09
N ASP A 28 -12.71 -2.34 0.79
CA ASP A 28 -12.33 -1.04 0.26
C ASP A 28 -13.34 0.02 0.68
N THR A 29 -14.62 -0.31 0.64
CA THR A 29 -15.63 0.64 1.03
C THR A 29 -15.50 1.01 2.51
N ILE A 30 -15.22 0.04 3.34
CA ILE A 30 -15.07 0.29 4.76
C ILE A 30 -13.81 1.10 5.04
N ASN A 31 -12.72 0.74 4.40
CA ASN A 31 -11.46 1.42 4.67
C ASN A 31 -11.45 2.86 4.21
N ARG A 32 -12.18 3.17 3.17
CA ARG A 32 -12.21 4.54 2.73
C ARG A 32 -12.73 5.50 3.76
N SER A 33 -13.60 5.04 4.63
CA SER A 33 -14.16 5.94 5.60
C SER A 33 -13.30 6.04 6.85
N ASN A 34 -12.42 5.08 7.07
CA ASN A 34 -11.67 5.08 8.31
C ASN A 34 -10.19 5.21 8.22
N ALA A 35 -9.59 4.89 7.13
CA ALA A 35 -8.15 4.78 7.08
C ALA A 35 -7.45 6.01 6.64
N SER A 36 -6.23 6.14 7.06
CA SER A 36 -5.37 7.16 6.52
C SER A 36 -5.11 6.76 5.09
N ASN A 37 -5.17 7.68 4.18
CA ASN A 37 -4.97 7.37 2.81
C ASN A 37 -3.59 7.71 2.31
N TYR A 38 -2.64 7.74 3.17
CA TYR A 38 -1.29 8.09 2.75
C TYR A 38 -0.40 6.87 2.71
N PRO A 39 0.28 6.62 1.63
CA PRO A 39 0.18 7.35 0.37
C PRO A 39 -1.03 6.85 -0.43
N PRO A 40 -1.54 7.67 -1.34
CA PRO A 40 -2.61 7.20 -2.22
C PRO A 40 -2.12 6.03 -3.04
N TYR A 41 -2.98 5.10 -3.32
CA TYR A 41 -2.57 3.94 -4.09
C TYR A 41 -3.70 3.39 -4.92
N ASN A 42 -3.34 2.61 -5.93
CA ASN A 42 -4.29 1.89 -6.75
C ASN A 42 -3.94 0.41 -6.67
N LEU A 43 -4.95 -0.42 -6.65
CA LEU A 43 -4.75 -1.85 -6.77
C LEU A 43 -5.42 -2.27 -8.06
N ILE A 44 -4.68 -2.80 -8.98
CA ILE A 44 -5.14 -3.12 -10.32
C ILE A 44 -5.06 -4.61 -10.57
N LYS A 45 -6.12 -5.19 -11.11
CA LYS A 45 -6.07 -6.59 -11.48
C LYS A 45 -5.74 -6.62 -12.96
N THR A 46 -4.64 -7.24 -13.32
CA THR A 46 -4.18 -7.26 -14.71
C THR A 46 -4.43 -8.59 -15.39
N GLY A 47 -4.85 -9.60 -14.67
CA GLY A 47 -5.15 -10.90 -15.23
C GLY A 47 -5.90 -11.72 -14.22
N GLU A 48 -6.04 -13.01 -14.46
CA GLU A 48 -6.78 -13.80 -13.53
C GLU A 48 -6.12 -13.83 -12.18
N ASP A 49 -4.83 -14.02 -12.14
CA ASP A 49 -4.11 -14.09 -10.89
C ASP A 49 -2.99 -13.07 -10.81
N THR A 50 -3.06 -12.00 -11.57
CA THR A 50 -1.99 -11.01 -11.57
C THR A 50 -2.52 -9.65 -11.17
N TYR A 51 -1.74 -8.94 -10.39
CA TYR A 51 -2.14 -7.67 -9.85
C TYR A 51 -0.99 -6.68 -9.87
N ILE A 52 -1.31 -5.41 -9.80
CA ILE A 52 -0.31 -4.35 -9.67
C ILE A 52 -0.77 -3.42 -8.58
N ILE A 53 0.14 -3.05 -7.69
CA ILE A 53 -0.12 -2.01 -6.72
C ILE A 53 0.69 -0.80 -7.16
N GLU A 54 0.04 0.35 -7.24
CA GLU A 54 0.73 1.59 -7.55
C GLU A 54 0.58 2.52 -6.38
N LEU A 55 1.69 3.06 -5.89
CA LEU A 55 1.65 4.01 -4.79
C LEU A 55 2.20 5.34 -5.26
N ALA A 56 1.51 6.42 -4.97
CA ALA A 56 1.98 7.76 -5.35
C ALA A 56 2.95 8.23 -4.28
N VAL A 57 4.22 8.22 -4.61
CA VAL A 57 5.26 8.49 -3.63
C VAL A 57 6.27 9.52 -4.12
N ALA A 58 5.76 10.59 -4.69
CA ALA A 58 6.64 11.66 -5.16
C ALA A 58 7.48 12.17 -4.00
N GLY A 59 8.72 12.41 -4.26
CA GLY A 59 9.64 12.90 -3.23
C GLY A 59 10.47 11.83 -2.54
N PHE A 60 10.15 10.57 -2.79
CA PHE A 60 10.94 9.48 -2.21
C PHE A 60 11.93 8.92 -3.23
N LYS A 61 13.01 8.34 -2.74
CA LYS A 61 13.98 7.70 -3.59
C LYS A 61 13.86 6.21 -3.38
N GLU A 62 14.38 5.42 -4.29
CA GLU A 62 14.34 3.99 -4.17
C GLU A 62 14.88 3.50 -2.86
N GLU A 63 15.96 4.06 -2.42
CA GLU A 63 16.61 3.62 -1.19
C GLU A 63 15.83 3.96 0.08
N ASP A 64 14.78 4.75 -0.03
CA ASP A 64 13.98 5.10 1.13
C ASP A 64 12.97 4.01 1.47
N PHE A 65 12.78 3.05 0.57
CA PHE A 65 11.75 2.04 0.76
C PHE A 65 12.27 0.74 1.32
N ASP A 66 11.43 0.10 2.14
CA ASP A 66 11.72 -1.22 2.63
C ASP A 66 10.48 -2.04 2.27
N ILE A 67 10.63 -3.04 1.44
CA ILE A 67 9.51 -3.86 0.97
C ILE A 67 9.80 -5.29 1.30
N GLU A 68 8.92 -5.92 2.05
CA GLU A 68 9.14 -7.31 2.40
C GLU A 68 7.85 -8.10 2.47
N VAL A 69 7.93 -9.40 2.29
CA VAL A 69 6.79 -10.27 2.42
C VAL A 69 7.12 -11.25 3.53
N HIS A 70 6.23 -11.35 4.49
CA HIS A 70 6.43 -12.26 5.60
C HIS A 70 5.07 -12.83 6.00
N ASN A 71 4.96 -14.15 6.04
CA ASN A 71 3.72 -14.81 6.42
C ASN A 71 2.51 -14.32 5.61
N GLY A 72 2.70 -14.15 4.33
CA GLY A 72 1.61 -13.73 3.46
C GLY A 72 1.24 -12.26 3.55
N VAL A 73 2.06 -11.47 4.23
CA VAL A 73 1.79 -10.04 4.34
C VAL A 73 2.89 -9.27 3.63
N LEU A 74 2.50 -8.46 2.68
CA LEU A 74 3.43 -7.57 1.99
C LEU A 74 3.45 -6.27 2.77
N THR A 75 4.60 -5.86 3.24
CA THR A 75 4.75 -4.61 3.96
C THR A 75 5.60 -3.65 3.13
N VAL A 76 5.06 -2.48 2.88
CA VAL A 76 5.79 -1.44 2.16
C VAL A 76 5.93 -0.28 3.13
N SER A 77 7.15 0.09 3.44
CA SER A 77 7.37 1.20 4.35
C SER A 77 8.44 2.12 3.79
N ALA A 78 8.42 3.33 4.19
CA ALA A 78 9.41 4.31 3.79
C ALA A 78 9.56 5.35 4.87
N ASP A 79 10.79 5.79 5.11
CA ASP A 79 11.03 6.83 6.06
C ASP A 79 11.49 8.06 5.31
N VAL A 80 11.00 9.21 5.73
CA VAL A 80 11.42 10.44 5.15
C VAL A 80 12.66 10.85 5.89
N VAL A 81 13.73 11.03 5.17
CA VAL A 81 14.92 11.56 5.77
C VAL A 81 14.82 13.03 5.48
N ASP A 82 14.54 13.81 6.51
CA ASP A 82 14.42 15.21 6.34
C ASP A 82 15.81 15.70 6.07
N SER A 83 16.05 16.16 4.91
CA SER A 83 17.35 16.70 4.60
C SER A 83 17.49 18.05 5.21
N GLY A 84 16.53 18.44 5.93
CA GLY A 84 16.67 19.56 6.76
C GLY A 84 16.93 20.82 6.12
N GLY A 85 16.83 21.73 6.81
CA GLY A 85 17.38 22.95 6.59
C GLY A 85 17.07 23.62 5.32
N THR A 86 16.01 23.50 4.84
CA THR A 86 15.82 24.21 3.65
C THR A 86 15.36 25.55 3.99
N ASN A 87 15.71 26.46 3.19
CA ASN A 87 15.25 27.81 3.34
C ASN A 87 13.95 27.98 2.59
N THR A 88 13.23 26.90 2.38
CA THR A 88 12.02 26.97 1.60
C THR A 88 10.86 27.50 2.45
N THR A 89 10.16 28.45 1.91
CA THR A 89 8.97 28.99 2.56
C THR A 89 7.79 28.60 1.70
N TYR A 90 6.86 27.81 2.24
CA TYR A 90 5.73 27.41 1.46
C TYR A 90 4.59 28.37 1.66
N LEU A 91 4.04 28.90 0.60
CA LEU A 91 2.82 29.69 0.70
C LEU A 91 1.62 28.73 0.80
N HIS A 92 1.77 27.53 0.24
CA HIS A 92 0.75 26.49 0.38
C HIS A 92 1.48 25.16 0.27
N LYS A 93 1.26 24.26 1.19
CA LYS A 93 1.93 22.99 1.14
C LYS A 93 0.89 21.90 1.05
N GLY A 94 0.57 21.48 -0.15
CA GLY A 94 -0.40 20.43 -0.38
C GLY A 94 0.21 19.07 -0.62
N ILE A 95 1.52 19.01 -0.83
CA ILE A 95 2.22 17.76 -1.05
C ILE A 95 3.28 17.63 0.03
N ALA A 96 3.22 16.57 0.79
CA ALA A 96 4.22 16.36 1.81
C ALA A 96 4.61 14.91 1.80
N ALA A 97 5.88 14.64 1.77
CA ALA A 97 6.35 13.27 1.90
C ALA A 97 6.30 12.95 3.39
N ARG A 98 5.75 11.81 3.74
CA ARG A 98 5.64 11.40 5.13
C ARG A 98 6.09 9.97 5.25
N SER A 99 6.62 9.62 6.38
CA SER A 99 6.95 8.22 6.66
C SER A 99 5.66 7.44 6.73
N PHE A 100 5.66 6.24 6.22
CA PHE A 100 4.45 5.43 6.22
C PHE A 100 4.76 3.94 6.25
N THR A 101 3.77 3.15 6.59
CA THR A 101 3.83 1.71 6.50
C THR A 101 2.49 1.25 5.98
N ARG A 102 2.50 0.52 4.87
CA ARG A 102 1.29 -0.04 4.30
C ARG A 102 1.43 -1.54 4.26
N LYS A 103 0.37 -2.25 4.60
CA LYS A 103 0.40 -3.70 4.59
C LYS A 103 -0.70 -4.23 3.72
N PHE A 104 -0.40 -5.28 2.98
CA PHE A 104 -1.37 -5.92 2.12
C PHE A 104 -1.31 -7.42 2.39
N THR A 105 -2.44 -8.03 2.65
CA THR A 105 -2.48 -9.47 2.87
C THR A 105 -2.62 -10.16 1.53
N LEU A 106 -1.74 -11.08 1.24
CA LEU A 106 -1.71 -11.78 -0.04
C LEU A 106 -2.28 -13.18 0.11
N ALA A 107 -3.03 -13.62 -0.90
CA ALA A 107 -3.46 -15.00 -0.94
C ALA A 107 -2.22 -15.88 -1.15
N ASP A 108 -2.30 -17.15 -0.79
CA ASP A 108 -1.16 -18.05 -0.83
C ASP A 108 -0.52 -18.15 -2.21
N THR A 109 -1.28 -17.95 -3.24
CA THR A 109 -0.76 -18.10 -4.59
C THR A 109 -0.15 -16.82 -5.15
N ILE A 110 -0.20 -15.74 -4.39
CA ILE A 110 0.28 -14.46 -4.88
C ILE A 110 1.68 -14.19 -4.33
N GLU A 111 2.57 -13.77 -5.19
CA GLU A 111 3.91 -13.41 -4.75
C GLU A 111 4.40 -12.20 -5.50
N VAL A 112 5.31 -11.48 -4.95
CA VAL A 112 5.86 -10.27 -5.56
C VAL A 112 6.78 -10.66 -6.69
N LYS A 113 6.52 -10.14 -7.88
CA LYS A 113 7.33 -10.44 -9.03
C LYS A 113 8.29 -9.35 -9.39
N GLY A 114 8.01 -8.14 -9.05
CA GLY A 114 8.89 -7.05 -9.39
C GLY A 114 8.48 -5.77 -8.72
N VAL A 115 9.41 -4.86 -8.58
CA VAL A 115 9.16 -3.56 -7.97
C VAL A 115 9.94 -2.51 -8.78
N SER A 116 9.29 -1.41 -9.07
CA SER A 116 9.98 -0.32 -9.77
C SER A 116 9.51 1.02 -9.26
N LEU A 117 10.35 2.02 -9.34
CA LEU A 117 9.99 3.38 -8.96
C LEU A 117 10.29 4.26 -10.17
N GLU A 118 9.26 4.90 -10.70
CA GLU A 118 9.42 5.73 -11.83
C GLU A 118 8.41 6.82 -11.83
N LYS A 119 8.79 8.02 -12.14
CA LYS A 119 7.90 9.17 -12.24
C LYS A 119 7.07 9.39 -10.98
N GLY A 120 7.65 9.15 -9.84
CA GLY A 120 6.96 9.35 -8.57
C GLY A 120 5.97 8.25 -8.20
N MET A 121 5.98 7.15 -8.97
CA MET A 121 5.09 6.03 -8.68
C MET A 121 5.89 4.79 -8.37
N LEU A 122 5.56 4.17 -7.24
CA LEU A 122 6.15 2.89 -6.89
C LEU A 122 5.19 1.83 -7.39
N THR A 123 5.64 0.96 -8.24
CA THR A 123 4.81 -0.08 -8.83
C THR A 123 5.29 -1.44 -8.36
N ILE A 124 4.38 -2.23 -7.80
CA ILE A 124 4.69 -3.57 -7.32
C ILE A 124 3.87 -4.56 -8.12
N GLU A 125 4.55 -5.46 -8.80
CA GLU A 125 3.86 -6.47 -9.61
C GLU A 125 3.69 -7.74 -8.81
N LEU A 126 2.50 -8.26 -8.80
CA LEU A 126 2.17 -9.47 -8.02
C LEU A 126 1.68 -10.60 -8.90
#